data_8908c2767c83a3b0fcc5d00b29350b00
#
_entry.id   8908c2767c83a3b0fcc5d00b29350b00
#
_cell.length_a   1.000
_cell.length_b   1.000
_cell.length_c   1.000
_cell.angle_alpha   90.00
_cell.angle_beta   90.00
_cell.angle_gamma   90.00
#
_symmetry.space_group_name_H-M   'P 1'
#
loop_
_entity.id
_entity.type
_entity.pdbx_description
1 polymer ?
#
loop_
_entity_poly.entity_id
_entity_poly.type
_entity_poly.pdbx_seq_one_letter_code
_entity_poly.pdbx_strand_id
1 'polypeptide(L)'
;MLMKSSKILTLAVTFALLASVMAPILGNGPVANAAADNHIEVKIGLLNPLTGPIDVYAPAFTDAGDLAIADLNDGQTDYHFSIVEQDSGCDGTTAATAAQTLVDAGVVGIAGAACSGATLGAMP
;
A
#
# COMPACT_ATOMS: atom_id res chain seq x y z
N MET A 1 -40.54 22.04 50.10
CA MET A 1 -40.69 22.70 48.79
C MET A 1 -39.40 22.58 48.00
N LEU A 2 -38.92 21.35 47.78
CA LEU A 2 -37.55 21.05 47.26
C LEU A 2 -37.54 19.99 46.14
N MET A 3 -38.67 19.73 45.47
CA MET A 3 -38.76 18.70 44.43
C MET A 3 -38.93 19.23 43.00
N LYS A 4 -38.83 20.55 42.77
CA LYS A 4 -39.01 21.14 41.44
C LYS A 4 -37.72 21.50 40.71
N SER A 5 -36.58 21.49 41.43
CA SER A 5 -35.27 21.85 40.89
C SER A 5 -34.53 20.71 40.17
N SER A 6 -34.80 19.47 40.58
CA SER A 6 -34.06 18.31 40.03
C SER A 6 -34.47 17.98 38.58
N LYS A 7 -35.74 18.16 38.22
CA LYS A 7 -36.23 17.87 36.85
C LYS A 7 -35.73 18.88 35.82
N ILE A 8 -35.55 20.13 36.21
CA ILE A 8 -35.05 21.19 35.34
C ILE A 8 -33.54 21.00 35.12
N LEU A 9 -32.83 20.61 36.18
CA LEU A 9 -31.40 20.32 36.07
C LEU A 9 -31.12 19.11 35.20
N THR A 10 -31.95 18.04 35.29
CA THR A 10 -31.79 16.83 34.42
C THR A 10 -32.08 17.14 32.97
N LEU A 11 -33.11 18.01 32.69
CA LEU A 11 -33.44 18.41 31.33
C LEU A 11 -32.33 19.29 30.69
N ALA A 12 -31.71 20.17 31.49
CA ALA A 12 -30.63 21.04 31.03
C ALA A 12 -29.33 20.21 30.72
N VAL A 13 -29.04 19.21 31.55
CA VAL A 13 -27.86 18.33 31.33
C VAL A 13 -28.06 17.42 30.11
N THR A 14 -29.27 16.90 29.90
CA THR A 14 -29.55 16.09 28.69
C THR A 14 -29.50 16.90 27.42
N PHE A 15 -29.95 18.18 27.44
CA PHE A 15 -29.89 19.04 26.26
C PHE A 15 -28.45 19.50 25.94
N ALA A 16 -27.60 19.71 26.96
CA ALA A 16 -26.21 20.06 26.79
C ALA A 16 -25.38 18.86 26.21
N LEU A 17 -25.72 17.63 26.59
CA LEU A 17 -25.07 16.42 26.04
C LEU A 17 -25.45 16.13 24.59
N LEU A 18 -26.70 16.44 24.18
CA LEU A 18 -27.14 16.29 22.80
C LEU A 18 -26.55 17.36 21.88
N ALA A 19 -26.29 18.56 22.37
CA ALA A 19 -25.67 19.63 21.58
C ALA A 19 -24.18 19.38 21.31
N SER A 20 -23.48 18.66 22.20
CA SER A 20 -22.04 18.36 22.04
C SER A 20 -21.73 17.28 21.00
N VAL A 21 -22.70 16.42 20.64
CA VAL A 21 -22.53 15.37 19.64
C VAL A 21 -22.74 15.88 18.20
N MET A 22 -23.48 16.99 18.03
CA MET A 22 -23.75 17.60 16.71
C MET A 22 -22.73 18.66 16.28
N ALA A 23 -21.84 19.11 17.17
CA ALA A 23 -20.86 20.17 16.86
C ALA A 23 -19.72 19.79 15.90
N PRO A 24 -19.30 18.51 15.74
CA PRO A 24 -18.22 18.18 14.82
C PRO A 24 -18.64 18.10 13.34
N ILE A 25 -19.94 18.21 13.00
CA ILE A 25 -20.38 18.06 11.60
C ILE A 25 -20.30 19.39 10.81
N LEU A 26 -20.14 20.52 11.48
CA LEU A 26 -19.97 21.85 10.87
C LEU A 26 -18.59 22.49 11.12
N GLY A 27 -17.65 21.72 11.70
CA GLY A 27 -16.28 22.19 11.83
C GLY A 27 -15.58 22.09 10.49
N ASN A 28 -15.10 23.21 9.94
CA ASN A 28 -14.01 23.27 8.99
C ASN A 28 -12.79 22.57 9.61
N GLY A 29 -12.78 21.23 9.61
CA GLY A 29 -11.54 20.51 9.76
C GLY A 29 -10.61 20.99 8.65
N PRO A 30 -9.29 21.04 8.89
CA PRO A 30 -8.38 21.28 7.79
C PRO A 30 -8.70 20.23 6.74
N VAL A 31 -9.30 20.65 5.61
CA VAL A 31 -9.28 19.87 4.40
C VAL A 31 -7.80 19.68 4.14
N ALA A 32 -7.27 18.48 4.45
CA ALA A 32 -6.02 18.09 3.89
C ALA A 32 -6.23 18.30 2.39
N ASN A 33 -5.66 19.37 1.85
CA ASN A 33 -5.41 19.46 0.43
C ASN A 33 -4.48 18.27 0.18
N ALA A 34 -5.05 17.13 -0.18
CA ALA A 34 -4.33 16.19 -0.99
C ALA A 34 -4.05 17.03 -2.25
N ALA A 35 -2.89 17.62 -2.32
CA ALA A 35 -2.32 18.05 -3.58
C ALA A 35 -2.55 16.84 -4.48
N ALA A 36 -3.29 17.00 -5.56
CA ALA A 36 -3.44 15.94 -6.54
C ALA A 36 -2.01 15.62 -6.96
N ASP A 37 -1.54 14.47 -6.51
CA ASP A 37 -0.22 13.97 -6.83
C ASP A 37 -0.33 13.58 -8.31
N ASN A 38 0.09 14.49 -9.18
CA ASN A 38 -0.02 14.35 -10.63
C ASN A 38 1.09 13.45 -11.19
N HIS A 39 1.72 12.63 -10.34
CA HIS A 39 2.73 11.69 -10.79
C HIS A 39 2.11 10.58 -11.64
N ILE A 40 2.84 10.17 -12.65
CA ILE A 40 2.54 8.96 -13.42
C ILE A 40 3.06 7.78 -12.60
N GLU A 41 2.15 6.93 -12.14
CA GLU A 41 2.53 5.73 -11.38
C GLU A 41 3.16 4.69 -12.30
N VAL A 42 4.37 4.25 -11.97
CA VAL A 42 5.14 3.24 -12.71
C VAL A 42 5.41 2.05 -11.80
N LYS A 43 4.75 0.93 -12.07
CA LYS A 43 4.92 -0.31 -11.31
C LYS A 43 5.97 -1.19 -11.95
N ILE A 44 6.93 -1.67 -11.15
CA ILE A 44 7.94 -2.63 -11.55
C ILE A 44 7.67 -3.95 -10.81
N GLY A 45 7.62 -5.05 -11.53
CA GLY A 45 7.49 -6.38 -10.93
C GLY A 45 8.83 -6.85 -10.38
N LEU A 46 8.85 -7.42 -9.18
CA LEU A 46 9.99 -8.15 -8.65
C LEU A 46 9.60 -9.62 -8.49
N LEU A 47 10.17 -10.47 -9.33
CA LEU A 47 9.94 -11.91 -9.28
C LEU A 47 11.05 -12.56 -8.44
N ASN A 48 10.80 -12.66 -7.12
CA ASN A 48 11.78 -13.01 -6.10
C ASN A 48 11.57 -14.44 -5.59
N PRO A 49 12.64 -15.19 -5.23
CA PRO A 49 12.51 -16.52 -4.64
C PRO A 49 12.16 -16.41 -3.14
N LEU A 50 10.95 -15.96 -2.80
CA LEU A 50 10.49 -15.82 -1.41
C LEU A 50 10.40 -17.18 -0.71
N THR A 51 10.18 -18.24 -1.48
CA THR A 51 10.23 -19.65 -1.03
C THR A 51 11.15 -20.45 -1.91
N GLY A 52 11.49 -21.69 -1.46
CA GLY A 52 12.28 -22.62 -2.24
C GLY A 52 13.76 -22.67 -1.85
N PRO A 53 14.63 -23.27 -2.69
CA PRO A 53 15.99 -23.66 -2.29
C PRO A 53 16.95 -22.49 -2.06
N ILE A 54 16.59 -21.28 -2.49
CA ILE A 54 17.44 -20.09 -2.34
C ILE A 54 16.71 -18.92 -1.65
N ASP A 55 15.65 -19.20 -0.89
CA ASP A 55 14.86 -18.23 -0.15
C ASP A 55 15.69 -17.38 0.84
N VAL A 56 16.81 -17.92 1.31
CA VAL A 56 17.76 -17.22 2.17
C VAL A 56 18.29 -15.91 1.55
N TYR A 57 18.25 -15.77 0.22
CA TYR A 57 18.68 -14.57 -0.48
C TYR A 57 17.52 -13.58 -0.73
N ALA A 58 16.27 -14.00 -0.55
CA ALA A 58 15.10 -13.17 -0.84
C ALA A 58 15.12 -11.81 -0.13
N PRO A 59 15.44 -11.70 1.18
CA PRO A 59 15.51 -10.40 1.84
C PRO A 59 16.49 -9.43 1.17
N ALA A 60 17.65 -9.91 0.76
CA ALA A 60 18.66 -9.07 0.11
C ALA A 60 18.20 -8.58 -1.28
N PHE A 61 17.42 -9.37 -2.01
CA PHE A 61 16.85 -8.96 -3.29
C PHE A 61 15.73 -7.95 -3.10
N THR A 62 14.87 -8.13 -2.08
CA THR A 62 13.85 -7.15 -1.71
C THR A 62 14.49 -5.81 -1.32
N ASP A 63 15.46 -5.83 -0.40
CA ASP A 63 16.19 -4.64 0.04
C ASP A 63 16.87 -3.90 -1.13
N ALA A 64 17.47 -4.65 -2.07
CA ALA A 64 18.08 -4.06 -3.26
C ALA A 64 17.04 -3.41 -4.19
N GLY A 65 15.88 -4.05 -4.34
CA GLY A 65 14.75 -3.49 -5.07
C GLY A 65 14.24 -2.19 -4.44
N ASP A 66 14.02 -2.20 -3.14
CA ASP A 66 13.55 -1.03 -2.39
C ASP A 66 14.54 0.14 -2.48
N LEU A 67 15.85 -0.14 -2.39
CA LEU A 67 16.89 0.87 -2.57
C LEU A 67 16.85 1.46 -3.98
N ALA A 68 16.72 0.62 -5.02
CA ALA A 68 16.64 1.09 -6.40
C ALA A 68 15.40 1.97 -6.64
N ILE A 69 14.26 1.63 -6.05
CA ILE A 69 13.04 2.44 -6.12
C ILE A 69 13.21 3.77 -5.37
N ALA A 70 13.85 3.75 -4.20
CA ALA A 70 14.13 4.98 -3.45
C ALA A 70 15.02 5.93 -4.27
N ASP A 71 16.09 5.41 -4.90
CA ASP A 71 16.97 6.18 -5.76
C ASP A 71 16.25 6.72 -7.00
N LEU A 72 15.35 5.94 -7.62
CA LEU A 72 14.56 6.39 -8.77
C LEU A 72 13.58 7.49 -8.40
N ASN A 73 12.99 7.44 -7.20
CA ASN A 73 12.04 8.43 -6.72
C ASN A 73 12.72 9.69 -6.16
N ASP A 74 14.04 9.65 -5.89
CA ASP A 74 14.77 10.81 -5.39
C ASP A 74 14.83 11.90 -6.46
N GLY A 75 14.17 13.03 -6.18
CA GLY A 75 14.10 14.18 -7.08
C GLY A 75 13.18 14.02 -8.29
N GLN A 76 12.41 12.94 -8.41
CA GLN A 76 11.38 12.80 -9.45
C GLN A 76 10.14 13.63 -9.11
N THR A 77 9.59 14.28 -10.12
CA THR A 77 8.37 15.10 -10.00
C THR A 77 7.25 14.63 -10.91
N ASP A 78 7.58 13.87 -11.99
CA ASP A 78 6.62 13.45 -13.01
C ASP A 78 6.22 11.99 -12.88
N TYR A 79 7.10 11.16 -12.26
CA TYR A 79 6.89 9.72 -12.10
C TYR A 79 7.02 9.34 -10.64
N HIS A 80 6.23 8.34 -10.24
CA HIS A 80 6.38 7.64 -8.99
C HIS A 80 6.54 6.15 -9.26
N PHE A 81 7.68 5.59 -8.86
CA PHE A 81 8.00 4.19 -9.07
C PHE A 81 7.63 3.38 -7.83
N SER A 82 7.07 2.20 -8.05
CA SER A 82 6.74 1.25 -6.99
C SER A 82 7.05 -0.19 -7.41
N ILE A 83 7.27 -1.06 -6.42
CA ILE A 83 7.48 -2.49 -6.64
C ILE A 83 6.19 -3.26 -6.34
N VAL A 84 5.91 -4.25 -7.20
CA VAL A 84 4.97 -5.34 -6.93
C VAL A 84 5.77 -6.62 -6.88
N GLU A 85 5.89 -7.23 -5.70
CA GLU A 85 6.69 -8.45 -5.50
C GLU A 85 5.83 -9.70 -5.59
N GLN A 86 6.37 -10.75 -6.22
CA GLN A 86 5.74 -12.06 -6.32
C GLN A 86 6.78 -13.17 -6.13
N ASP A 87 6.33 -14.29 -5.55
CA ASP A 87 7.18 -15.45 -5.29
C ASP A 87 7.40 -16.29 -6.56
N SER A 88 8.65 -16.47 -6.95
CA SER A 88 9.03 -17.39 -8.02
C SER A 88 9.15 -18.84 -7.57
N GLY A 89 9.25 -19.09 -6.25
CA GLY A 89 9.49 -20.43 -5.69
C GLY A 89 10.76 -21.10 -6.20
N CYS A 90 11.59 -20.40 -7.02
CA CYS A 90 12.67 -21.01 -7.81
C CYS A 90 12.18 -22.15 -8.72
N ASP A 91 10.89 -22.15 -9.08
CA ASP A 91 10.18 -23.16 -9.85
C ASP A 91 9.50 -22.56 -11.08
N GLY A 92 9.56 -23.24 -12.23
CA GLY A 92 9.04 -22.71 -13.49
C GLY A 92 7.52 -22.53 -13.50
N THR A 93 6.76 -23.42 -12.88
CA THR A 93 5.29 -23.35 -12.86
C THR A 93 4.82 -22.24 -11.91
N THR A 94 5.45 -22.14 -10.74
CA THR A 94 5.19 -21.09 -9.77
C THR A 94 5.52 -19.72 -10.38
N ALA A 95 6.69 -19.60 -10.99
CA ALA A 95 7.14 -18.37 -11.62
C ALA A 95 6.25 -17.93 -12.80
N ALA A 96 5.74 -18.88 -13.61
CA ALA A 96 4.78 -18.58 -14.67
C ALA A 96 3.50 -17.92 -14.12
N THR A 97 2.95 -18.49 -13.05
CA THR A 97 1.74 -17.95 -12.39
C THR A 97 2.02 -16.58 -11.76
N ALA A 98 3.16 -16.44 -11.09
CA ALA A 98 3.58 -15.20 -10.46
C ALA A 98 3.82 -14.09 -11.50
N ALA A 99 4.47 -14.42 -12.63
CA ALA A 99 4.68 -13.48 -13.72
C ALA A 99 3.35 -12.99 -14.33
N GLN A 100 2.37 -13.89 -14.53
CA GLN A 100 1.04 -13.50 -14.99
C GLN A 100 0.36 -12.57 -13.99
N THR A 101 0.48 -12.83 -12.68
CA THR A 101 -0.06 -11.95 -11.63
C THR A 101 0.55 -10.56 -11.71
N LEU A 102 1.85 -10.45 -11.97
CA LEU A 102 2.54 -9.16 -12.15
C LEU A 102 2.04 -8.43 -13.39
N VAL A 103 1.86 -9.13 -14.51
CA VAL A 103 1.29 -8.55 -15.73
C VAL A 103 -0.12 -8.02 -15.47
N ASP A 104 -0.96 -8.80 -14.80
CA ASP A 104 -2.34 -8.40 -14.45
C ASP A 104 -2.37 -7.21 -13.48
N ALA A 105 -1.34 -7.04 -12.65
CA ALA A 105 -1.15 -5.87 -11.78
C ALA A 105 -0.71 -4.60 -12.55
N GLY A 106 -0.42 -4.75 -13.85
CA GLY A 106 -0.04 -3.64 -14.72
C GLY A 106 1.39 -3.16 -14.54
N VAL A 107 2.33 -4.07 -14.22
CA VAL A 107 3.76 -3.71 -14.17
C VAL A 107 4.29 -3.46 -15.60
N VAL A 108 5.22 -2.51 -15.73
CA VAL A 108 5.82 -2.16 -17.03
C VAL A 108 6.97 -3.09 -17.41
N GLY A 109 7.51 -3.83 -16.43
CA GLY A 109 8.58 -4.79 -16.61
C GLY A 109 8.79 -5.62 -15.35
N ILE A 110 9.45 -6.76 -15.48
CA ILE A 110 9.73 -7.69 -14.38
C ILE A 110 11.24 -7.86 -14.21
N ALA A 111 11.74 -7.59 -13.02
CA ALA A 111 13.09 -7.92 -12.58
C ALA A 111 13.08 -9.31 -11.91
N GLY A 112 14.00 -10.17 -12.31
CA GLY A 112 14.03 -11.57 -11.85
C GLY A 112 13.76 -12.53 -13.03
N ALA A 113 13.60 -13.83 -12.81
CA ALA A 113 13.75 -14.53 -11.56
C ALA A 113 15.23 -14.92 -11.33
N ALA A 114 15.61 -15.17 -10.05
CA ALA A 114 17.00 -15.53 -9.71
C ALA A 114 17.40 -16.95 -10.18
N CYS A 115 16.43 -17.84 -10.39
CA CYS A 115 16.64 -19.22 -10.83
C CYS A 115 16.35 -19.37 -12.32
N SER A 116 17.26 -20.02 -13.07
CA SER A 116 17.11 -20.21 -14.53
C SER A 116 15.80 -20.91 -14.91
N GLY A 117 15.40 -21.96 -14.17
CA GLY A 117 14.14 -22.67 -14.40
C GLY A 117 12.90 -21.77 -14.18
N ALA A 118 12.93 -20.93 -13.17
CA ALA A 118 11.90 -19.94 -12.92
C ALA A 118 11.85 -18.87 -14.02
N THR A 119 13.01 -18.38 -14.47
CA THR A 119 13.10 -17.44 -15.58
C THR A 119 12.51 -18.03 -16.85
N LEU A 120 12.87 -19.27 -17.20
CA LEU A 120 12.31 -19.94 -18.37
C LEU A 120 10.79 -20.14 -18.29
N GLY A 121 10.28 -20.47 -17.11
CA GLY A 121 8.84 -20.60 -16.87
C GLY A 121 8.07 -19.27 -16.94
N ALA A 122 8.69 -18.18 -16.56
CA ALA A 122 8.09 -16.84 -16.57
C ALA A 122 8.12 -16.15 -17.94
N MET A 123 8.90 -16.67 -18.89
CA MET A 123 8.93 -16.14 -20.27
C MET A 123 7.67 -16.57 -21.03
N PRO A 124 7.13 -15.69 -21.91
CA PRO A 124 5.99 -15.99 -22.78
C PRO A 124 6.33 -17.04 -23.86
#